data_c2c85fb9bdd60c9533aa7e381d28dff2
#
_entry.id   c2c85fb9bdd60c9533aa7e381d28dff2
#
_cell.length_a   1.000
_cell.length_b   1.000
_cell.length_c   1.000
_cell.angle_alpha   90.00
_cell.angle_beta   90.00
_cell.angle_gamma   90.00
#
_symmetry.space_group_name_H-M   'P 1'
#
loop_
_entity.id
_entity.type
_entity.pdbx_description
1 polymer ?
#
loop_
_entity_poly.entity_id
_entity_poly.type
_entity_poly.pdbx_seq_one_letter_code
_entity_poly.pdbx_strand_id
1 'polypeptide(L)'
;MDAGYRFEDKKYRQILRKSNKAVIERIHRIEQEQKEYREYMEGWVHEVKTPLTTIGLICENKKDDQTRRILTELAKLDNDVETMLFYARADQVYQDYLIQPISLHERILYVIAKNKQLFIQNQMQIEITFSEAVVRSDPKWVEFIINQIVLNSIKYKRENEAKITFSIETQNAGKSLIIRDNGIGILEEEQKRVFDKGFTGTNGRNHEKSTGIGLYLCKRLCDKLGIGICIRSVLMHETEVILTFPDIAKDMPYLSKL
;
A
#
# COMPACT_ATOMS: atom_id res chain seq x y z
N MET A 1 -42.90 45.25 18.30
CA MET A 1 -41.46 44.86 18.29
C MET A 1 -41.16 43.56 17.52
N ASP A 2 -42.09 42.91 16.82
CA ASP A 2 -41.93 41.59 16.23
C ASP A 2 -41.52 41.51 14.75
N ALA A 3 -41.60 42.62 13.99
CA ALA A 3 -41.31 42.60 12.55
C ALA A 3 -39.79 42.63 12.21
N GLY A 4 -38.99 43.26 13.05
CA GLY A 4 -37.55 43.38 12.86
C GLY A 4 -36.82 42.01 13.02
N TYR A 5 -37.18 41.27 14.04
CA TYR A 5 -36.62 39.95 14.31
C TYR A 5 -36.91 38.93 13.19
N ARG A 6 -38.09 38.93 12.61
CA ARG A 6 -38.46 38.06 11.49
C ARG A 6 -37.73 38.41 10.19
N PHE A 7 -37.36 39.67 9.99
CA PHE A 7 -36.63 40.10 8.80
C PHE A 7 -35.14 39.74 8.86
N GLU A 8 -34.53 39.89 10.02
CA GLU A 8 -33.14 39.46 10.28
C GLU A 8 -32.99 37.94 10.18
N ASP A 9 -33.94 37.17 10.74
CA ASP A 9 -33.99 35.71 10.60
C ASP A 9 -34.11 35.28 9.14
N LYS A 10 -34.91 35.96 8.31
CA LYS A 10 -35.00 35.64 6.88
C LYS A 10 -33.69 35.92 6.15
N LYS A 11 -33.03 37.03 6.39
CA LYS A 11 -31.73 37.37 5.81
C LYS A 11 -30.65 36.37 6.25
N TYR A 12 -30.61 36.04 7.52
CA TYR A 12 -29.67 35.06 8.07
C TYR A 12 -29.84 33.68 7.43
N ARG A 13 -31.07 33.19 7.31
CA ARG A 13 -31.40 31.94 6.61
C ARG A 13 -31.04 31.99 5.12
N GLN A 14 -31.19 33.11 4.46
CA GLN A 14 -30.76 33.25 3.06
C GLN A 14 -29.25 33.21 2.91
N ILE A 15 -28.51 33.86 3.80
CA ILE A 15 -27.05 33.82 3.82
C ILE A 15 -26.55 32.37 4.06
N LEU A 16 -27.12 31.69 5.07
CA LEU A 16 -26.79 30.29 5.35
C LEU A 16 -27.07 29.37 4.16
N ARG A 17 -28.23 29.53 3.50
CA ARG A 17 -28.58 28.73 2.30
C ARG A 17 -27.60 28.99 1.16
N LYS A 18 -27.23 30.26 0.91
CA LYS A 18 -26.24 30.60 -0.13
C LYS A 18 -24.84 30.04 0.21
N SER A 19 -24.43 30.15 1.48
CA SER A 19 -23.15 29.58 1.95
C SER A 19 -23.15 28.08 1.80
N ASN A 20 -24.17 27.38 2.28
CA ASN A 20 -24.26 25.92 2.14
C ASN A 20 -24.28 25.49 0.68
N LYS A 21 -25.02 26.19 -0.21
CA LYS A 21 -25.03 25.90 -1.64
C LYS A 21 -23.63 26.04 -2.24
N ALA A 22 -22.93 27.13 -1.94
CA ALA A 22 -21.57 27.35 -2.43
C ALA A 22 -20.56 26.27 -1.92
N VAL A 23 -20.72 25.84 -0.66
CA VAL A 23 -19.91 24.75 -0.11
C VAL A 23 -20.20 23.43 -0.83
N ILE A 24 -21.48 23.09 -1.03
CA ILE A 24 -21.87 21.86 -1.73
C ILE A 24 -21.36 21.88 -3.18
N GLU A 25 -21.52 22.99 -3.90
CA GLU A 25 -21.03 23.13 -5.28
C GLU A 25 -19.49 23.00 -5.34
N ARG A 26 -18.78 23.51 -4.33
CA ARG A 26 -17.32 23.35 -4.24
C ARG A 26 -16.89 21.92 -3.96
N ILE A 27 -17.61 21.23 -3.06
CA ILE A 27 -17.36 19.79 -2.78
C ILE A 27 -17.57 18.98 -4.07
N HIS A 28 -18.69 19.13 -4.75
CA HIS A 28 -18.97 18.43 -6.01
C HIS A 28 -17.91 18.69 -7.09
N ARG A 29 -17.42 19.92 -7.20
CA ARG A 29 -16.37 20.25 -8.14
C ARG A 29 -15.07 19.51 -7.81
N ILE A 30 -14.66 19.52 -6.53
CA ILE A 30 -13.46 18.80 -6.09
C ILE A 30 -13.60 17.30 -6.32
N GLU A 31 -14.76 16.71 -6.02
CA GLU A 31 -15.03 15.29 -6.26
C GLU A 31 -14.95 14.95 -7.75
N GLN A 32 -15.49 15.81 -8.62
CA GLN A 32 -15.43 15.63 -10.05
C GLN A 32 -13.98 15.73 -10.60
N GLU A 33 -13.23 16.76 -10.20
CA GLU A 33 -11.82 16.93 -10.57
C GLU A 33 -10.98 15.72 -10.13
N GLN A 34 -11.23 15.19 -8.92
CA GLN A 34 -10.55 13.98 -8.43
C GLN A 34 -10.93 12.74 -9.24
N LYS A 35 -12.20 12.61 -9.64
CA LYS A 35 -12.66 11.52 -10.49
C LYS A 35 -12.01 11.55 -11.86
N GLU A 36 -12.00 12.72 -12.52
CA GLU A 36 -11.37 12.91 -13.83
C GLU A 36 -9.86 12.63 -13.78
N TYR A 37 -9.18 13.10 -12.72
CA TYR A 37 -7.75 12.79 -12.50
C TYR A 37 -7.49 11.30 -12.39
N ARG A 38 -8.32 10.56 -11.64
CA ARG A 38 -8.19 9.12 -11.48
C ARG A 38 -8.42 8.38 -12.81
N GLU A 39 -9.50 8.70 -13.52
CA GLU A 39 -9.81 8.09 -14.82
C GLU A 39 -8.66 8.31 -15.82
N TYR A 40 -8.09 9.52 -15.83
CA TYR A 40 -6.90 9.84 -16.61
C TYR A 40 -5.71 8.99 -16.21
N MET A 41 -5.42 8.86 -14.90
CA MET A 41 -4.31 8.05 -14.40
C MET A 41 -4.48 6.56 -14.72
N GLU A 42 -5.69 6.04 -14.63
CA GLU A 42 -5.99 4.64 -14.99
C GLU A 42 -5.75 4.40 -16.48
N GLY A 43 -6.22 5.28 -17.34
CA GLY A 43 -5.94 5.21 -18.78
C GLY A 43 -4.45 5.27 -19.10
N TRP A 44 -3.74 6.23 -18.49
CA TRP A 44 -2.31 6.37 -18.65
C TRP A 44 -1.51 5.14 -18.21
N VAL A 45 -1.87 4.55 -17.05
CA VAL A 45 -1.25 3.31 -16.56
C VAL A 45 -1.45 2.16 -17.56
N HIS A 46 -2.63 2.02 -18.15
CA HIS A 46 -2.89 1.03 -19.18
C HIS A 46 -2.02 1.23 -20.42
N GLU A 47 -1.89 2.48 -20.86
CA GLU A 47 -1.05 2.82 -22.01
C GLU A 47 0.44 2.54 -21.76
N VAL A 48 0.93 2.77 -20.53
CA VAL A 48 2.32 2.48 -20.16
C VAL A 48 2.57 0.97 -19.97
N LYS A 49 1.62 0.23 -19.38
CA LYS A 49 1.77 -1.21 -19.18
C LYS A 49 1.87 -2.01 -20.48
N THR A 50 1.22 -1.58 -21.53
CA THR A 50 1.24 -2.27 -22.84
C THR A 50 2.66 -2.37 -23.42
N PRO A 51 3.42 -1.28 -23.63
CA PRO A 51 4.79 -1.36 -24.11
C PRO A 51 5.74 -2.07 -23.12
N LEU A 52 5.56 -1.90 -21.80
CA LEU A 52 6.35 -2.61 -20.80
C LEU A 52 6.21 -4.13 -20.95
N THR A 53 4.97 -4.61 -21.09
CA THR A 53 4.69 -6.03 -21.32
C THR A 53 5.29 -6.53 -22.63
N THR A 54 5.18 -5.73 -23.69
CA THR A 54 5.76 -6.08 -25.00
C THR A 54 7.28 -6.21 -24.95
N ILE A 55 7.98 -5.27 -24.30
CA ILE A 55 9.43 -5.34 -24.10
C ILE A 55 9.79 -6.56 -23.23
N GLY A 56 9.02 -6.84 -22.17
CA GLY A 56 9.18 -8.02 -21.34
C GLY A 56 9.15 -9.33 -22.15
N LEU A 57 8.12 -9.50 -22.99
CA LEU A 57 7.98 -10.66 -23.86
C LEU A 57 9.12 -10.81 -24.88
N ILE A 58 9.60 -9.69 -25.45
CA ILE A 58 10.77 -9.70 -26.35
C ILE A 58 12.00 -10.20 -25.59
N CYS A 59 12.18 -9.74 -24.36
CA CYS A 59 13.33 -10.09 -23.52
C CYS A 59 13.27 -11.54 -23.01
N GLU A 60 12.11 -12.12 -22.74
CA GLU A 60 11.98 -13.51 -22.29
C GLU A 60 12.51 -14.53 -23.31
N ASN A 61 12.50 -14.19 -24.58
CA ASN A 61 13.00 -15.03 -25.66
C ASN A 61 14.54 -15.06 -25.76
N LYS A 62 15.26 -14.14 -25.09
CA LYS A 62 16.73 -14.09 -25.05
C LYS A 62 17.23 -14.23 -23.63
N LYS A 63 18.06 -15.23 -23.34
CA LYS A 63 18.57 -15.51 -21.99
C LYS A 63 20.01 -15.02 -21.79
N ASP A 64 20.31 -13.78 -22.23
CA ASP A 64 21.61 -13.16 -22.00
C ASP A 64 21.59 -12.21 -20.79
N ASP A 65 22.76 -11.77 -20.33
CA ASP A 65 22.89 -10.91 -19.15
C ASP A 65 22.32 -9.50 -19.40
N GLN A 66 22.34 -9.01 -20.63
CA GLN A 66 21.74 -7.71 -20.96
C GLN A 66 20.21 -7.78 -20.82
N THR A 67 19.60 -8.82 -21.33
CA THR A 67 18.17 -9.07 -21.25
C THR A 67 17.71 -9.23 -19.79
N ARG A 68 18.49 -9.92 -18.94
CA ARG A 68 18.19 -10.02 -17.50
C ARG A 68 18.20 -8.66 -16.81
N ARG A 69 19.15 -7.77 -17.16
CA ARG A 69 19.18 -6.39 -16.64
C ARG A 69 17.96 -5.59 -17.09
N ILE A 70 17.58 -5.70 -18.36
CA ILE A 70 16.38 -5.03 -18.88
C ILE A 70 15.13 -5.50 -18.15
N LEU A 71 14.95 -6.82 -17.94
CA LEU A 71 13.82 -7.37 -17.20
C LEU A 71 13.77 -6.87 -15.76
N THR A 72 14.92 -6.69 -15.12
CA THR A 72 14.98 -6.11 -13.77
C THR A 72 14.49 -4.66 -13.75
N GLU A 73 14.94 -3.84 -14.70
CA GLU A 73 14.49 -2.45 -14.79
C GLU A 73 13.00 -2.34 -15.17
N LEU A 74 12.52 -3.24 -16.04
CA LEU A 74 11.09 -3.34 -16.36
C LEU A 74 10.24 -3.67 -15.12
N ALA A 75 10.70 -4.61 -14.28
CA ALA A 75 10.01 -4.94 -13.04
C ALA A 75 9.95 -3.75 -12.06
N LYS A 76 11.02 -2.94 -11.97
CA LYS A 76 11.03 -1.71 -11.19
C LYS A 76 10.01 -0.71 -11.73
N LEU A 77 10.01 -0.47 -13.05
CA LEU A 77 9.06 0.43 -13.71
C LEU A 77 7.59 -0.02 -13.51
N ASP A 78 7.31 -1.32 -13.64
CA ASP A 78 5.94 -1.84 -13.41
C ASP A 78 5.48 -1.60 -11.97
N ASN A 79 6.37 -1.78 -10.98
CA ASN A 79 6.07 -1.47 -9.59
C ASN A 79 5.85 0.03 -9.35
N ASP A 80 6.61 0.91 -10.01
CA ASP A 80 6.45 2.36 -9.89
C ASP A 80 5.11 2.81 -10.50
N VAL A 81 4.75 2.29 -11.68
CA VAL A 81 3.45 2.53 -12.34
C VAL A 81 2.29 2.03 -11.47
N GLU A 82 2.42 0.84 -10.89
CA GLU A 82 1.42 0.30 -9.96
C GLU A 82 1.28 1.17 -8.71
N THR A 83 2.40 1.64 -8.15
CA THR A 83 2.40 2.55 -7.00
C THR A 83 1.68 3.87 -7.32
N MET A 84 1.89 4.44 -8.50
CA MET A 84 1.18 5.63 -8.97
C MET A 84 -0.33 5.40 -9.08
N LEU A 85 -0.75 4.24 -9.60
CA LEU A 85 -2.16 3.88 -9.69
C LEU A 85 -2.81 3.77 -8.31
N PHE A 86 -2.16 3.05 -7.38
CA PHE A 86 -2.66 2.95 -5.99
C PHE A 86 -2.68 4.31 -5.29
N TYR A 87 -1.69 5.18 -5.55
CA TYR A 87 -1.68 6.54 -5.01
C TYR A 87 -2.87 7.37 -5.52
N ALA A 88 -3.18 7.30 -6.82
CA ALA A 88 -4.33 8.00 -7.41
C ALA A 88 -5.68 7.49 -6.85
N ARG A 89 -5.77 6.19 -6.55
CA ARG A 89 -6.97 5.56 -5.97
C ARG A 89 -7.09 5.75 -4.45
N ALA A 90 -6.00 6.05 -3.76
CA ALA A 90 -5.96 6.07 -2.30
C ALA A 90 -6.88 7.11 -1.65
N ASP A 91 -7.35 8.15 -2.35
CA ASP A 91 -8.22 9.19 -1.77
C ASP A 91 -9.71 8.82 -1.71
N GLN A 92 -10.19 7.91 -2.56
CA GLN A 92 -11.62 7.57 -2.69
C GLN A 92 -11.96 6.10 -2.39
N VAL A 93 -11.26 5.50 -1.45
CA VAL A 93 -11.34 4.06 -1.12
C VAL A 93 -12.74 3.53 -0.79
N TYR A 94 -13.69 4.39 -0.39
CA TYR A 94 -15.03 3.93 -0.01
C TYR A 94 -15.87 3.32 -1.14
N GLN A 95 -15.44 3.40 -2.40
CA GLN A 95 -16.18 2.90 -3.56
C GLN A 95 -15.55 1.68 -4.26
N ASP A 96 -14.26 1.37 -4.02
CA ASP A 96 -13.50 0.45 -4.88
C ASP A 96 -12.92 -0.79 -4.18
N TYR A 97 -13.15 -1.02 -2.86
CA TYR A 97 -12.62 -2.22 -2.20
C TYR A 97 -13.71 -3.24 -1.88
N LEU A 98 -13.39 -4.49 -2.11
CA LEU A 98 -14.27 -5.63 -1.81
C LEU A 98 -13.73 -6.41 -0.61
N ILE A 99 -14.32 -6.19 0.57
CA ILE A 99 -13.96 -6.95 1.77
C ILE A 99 -14.51 -8.36 1.70
N GLN A 100 -13.60 -9.34 1.60
CA GLN A 100 -13.92 -10.75 1.52
C GLN A 100 -12.93 -11.58 2.36
N PRO A 101 -13.25 -12.83 2.70
CA PRO A 101 -12.26 -13.74 3.27
C PRO A 101 -11.11 -13.96 2.29
N ILE A 102 -9.88 -13.77 2.74
CA ILE A 102 -8.67 -13.99 1.95
C ILE A 102 -7.67 -14.85 2.73
N SER A 103 -6.98 -15.73 2.03
CA SER A 103 -5.85 -16.48 2.59
C SER A 103 -4.58 -15.64 2.50
N LEU A 104 -4.00 -15.27 3.65
CA LEU A 104 -2.72 -14.55 3.69
C LEU A 104 -1.59 -15.38 3.07
N HIS A 105 -1.62 -16.69 3.26
CA HIS A 105 -0.63 -17.59 2.67
C HIS A 105 -0.64 -17.50 1.13
N GLU A 106 -1.82 -17.58 0.51
CA GLU A 106 -1.94 -17.45 -0.96
C GLU A 106 -1.50 -16.07 -1.46
N ARG A 107 -1.84 -15.00 -0.74
CA ARG A 107 -1.43 -13.64 -1.13
C ARG A 107 0.08 -13.46 -1.05
N ILE A 108 0.73 -14.03 -0.05
CA ILE A 108 2.19 -14.03 0.08
C ILE A 108 2.82 -14.83 -1.07
N LEU A 109 2.31 -16.03 -1.36
CA LEU A 109 2.82 -16.83 -2.48
C LEU A 109 2.67 -16.09 -3.82
N TYR A 110 1.56 -15.40 -4.03
CA TYR A 110 1.37 -14.57 -5.22
C TYR A 110 2.43 -13.45 -5.32
N VAL A 111 2.69 -12.72 -4.22
CA VAL A 111 3.72 -11.66 -4.20
C VAL A 111 5.12 -12.22 -4.40
N ILE A 112 5.44 -13.38 -3.83
CA ILE A 112 6.71 -14.07 -4.04
C ILE A 112 6.87 -14.47 -5.52
N ALA A 113 5.85 -15.05 -6.12
CA ALA A 113 5.86 -15.43 -7.53
C ALA A 113 6.06 -14.21 -8.45
N LYS A 114 5.35 -13.10 -8.18
CA LYS A 114 5.49 -11.83 -8.89
C LYS A 114 6.93 -11.29 -8.84
N ASN A 115 7.61 -11.41 -7.71
CA ASN A 115 8.96 -10.90 -7.49
C ASN A 115 10.06 -11.97 -7.60
N LYS A 116 9.77 -13.14 -8.15
CA LYS A 116 10.69 -14.29 -8.20
C LYS A 116 12.10 -13.94 -8.72
N GLN A 117 12.17 -13.14 -9.79
CA GLN A 117 13.46 -12.75 -10.38
C GLN A 117 14.27 -11.87 -9.42
N LEU A 118 13.62 -10.94 -8.71
CA LEU A 118 14.28 -10.08 -7.73
C LEU A 118 14.83 -10.90 -6.55
N PHE A 119 14.09 -11.88 -6.05
CA PHE A 119 14.56 -12.77 -4.99
C PHE A 119 15.78 -13.58 -5.42
N ILE A 120 15.76 -14.17 -6.63
CA ILE A 120 16.88 -14.94 -7.19
C ILE A 120 18.11 -14.07 -7.37
N GLN A 121 17.98 -12.89 -7.99
CA GLN A 121 19.10 -11.97 -8.24
C GLN A 121 19.73 -11.45 -6.96
N ASN A 122 18.93 -11.25 -5.93
CA ASN A 122 19.39 -10.75 -4.63
C ASN A 122 19.79 -11.89 -3.67
N GLN A 123 19.71 -13.16 -4.11
CA GLN A 123 20.02 -14.35 -3.30
C GLN A 123 19.28 -14.34 -1.94
N MET A 124 18.05 -13.80 -1.91
CA MET A 124 17.29 -13.65 -0.69
C MET A 124 16.51 -14.94 -0.39
N GLN A 125 16.74 -15.49 0.80
CA GLN A 125 16.02 -16.64 1.30
C GLN A 125 14.62 -16.25 1.78
N ILE A 126 13.65 -17.12 1.53
CA ILE A 126 12.25 -16.90 1.90
C ILE A 126 11.83 -18.01 2.85
N GLU A 127 11.24 -17.63 3.98
CA GLU A 127 10.64 -18.56 4.93
C GLU A 127 9.21 -18.17 5.24
N ILE A 128 8.28 -19.13 5.16
CA ILE A 128 6.89 -18.96 5.60
C ILE A 128 6.64 -19.97 6.71
N THR A 129 6.37 -19.50 7.94
CA THR A 129 6.28 -20.35 9.13
C THR A 129 4.86 -20.82 9.46
N PHE A 130 3.91 -20.55 8.57
CA PHE A 130 2.50 -20.95 8.73
C PHE A 130 1.93 -21.49 7.43
N SER A 131 0.96 -22.39 7.49
CA SER A 131 0.30 -22.99 6.34
C SER A 131 -1.02 -22.31 5.98
N GLU A 132 -1.74 -21.77 6.97
CA GLU A 132 -3.06 -21.21 6.78
C GLU A 132 -3.32 -20.02 7.71
N ALA A 133 -3.81 -18.92 7.14
CA ALA A 133 -4.30 -17.77 7.89
C ALA A 133 -5.33 -17.01 7.04
N VAL A 134 -6.61 -17.12 7.40
CA VAL A 134 -7.70 -16.40 6.73
C VAL A 134 -8.01 -15.13 7.51
N VAL A 135 -8.12 -14.00 6.79
CA VAL A 135 -8.55 -12.69 7.31
C VAL A 135 -9.59 -12.09 6.38
N ARG A 136 -10.32 -11.07 6.81
CA ARG A 136 -11.26 -10.34 5.95
C ARG A 136 -10.63 -9.04 5.49
N SER A 137 -10.42 -8.90 4.18
CA SER A 137 -9.86 -7.68 3.57
C SER A 137 -10.03 -7.69 2.06
N ASP A 138 -9.52 -6.68 1.37
CA ASP A 138 -9.43 -6.67 -0.09
C ASP A 138 -8.12 -7.33 -0.54
N PRO A 139 -8.17 -8.36 -1.42
CA PRO A 139 -6.99 -9.10 -1.84
C PRO A 139 -5.97 -8.23 -2.56
N LYS A 140 -6.41 -7.34 -3.48
CA LYS A 140 -5.51 -6.50 -4.30
C LYS A 140 -4.75 -5.49 -3.44
N TRP A 141 -5.43 -4.90 -2.45
CA TRP A 141 -4.81 -3.91 -1.57
C TRP A 141 -3.84 -4.56 -0.59
N VAL A 142 -4.19 -5.73 -0.06
CA VAL A 142 -3.28 -6.52 0.80
C VAL A 142 -2.06 -6.98 0.02
N GLU A 143 -2.23 -7.47 -1.21
CA GLU A 143 -1.12 -7.85 -2.10
C GLU A 143 -0.19 -6.66 -2.35
N PHE A 144 -0.73 -5.48 -2.63
CA PHE A 144 0.07 -4.27 -2.82
C PHE A 144 0.87 -3.92 -1.56
N ILE A 145 0.24 -3.94 -0.38
CA ILE A 145 0.92 -3.64 0.90
C ILE A 145 2.06 -4.62 1.13
N ILE A 146 1.81 -5.93 1.02
CA ILE A 146 2.83 -6.97 1.17
C ILE A 146 3.96 -6.77 0.14
N ASN A 147 3.62 -6.46 -1.11
CA ASN A 147 4.59 -6.23 -2.17
C ASN A 147 5.52 -5.04 -1.85
N GLN A 148 4.99 -3.92 -1.37
CA GLN A 148 5.80 -2.76 -0.99
C GLN A 148 6.77 -3.08 0.17
N ILE A 149 6.34 -3.88 1.14
CA ILE A 149 7.18 -4.33 2.26
C ILE A 149 8.28 -5.26 1.73
N VAL A 150 7.95 -6.23 0.89
CA VAL A 150 8.90 -7.16 0.26
C VAL A 150 9.95 -6.41 -0.56
N LEU A 151 9.54 -5.42 -1.37
CA LEU A 151 10.48 -4.61 -2.15
C LEU A 151 11.43 -3.80 -1.27
N ASN A 152 10.95 -3.29 -0.13
CA ASN A 152 11.81 -2.64 0.85
C ASN A 152 12.79 -3.63 1.48
N SER A 153 12.36 -4.83 1.86
CA SER A 153 13.25 -5.88 2.40
C SER A 153 14.34 -6.29 1.40
N ILE A 154 14.01 -6.38 0.10
CA ILE A 154 15.00 -6.65 -0.95
C ILE A 154 15.96 -5.47 -1.11
N LYS A 155 15.46 -4.24 -1.14
CA LYS A 155 16.26 -3.03 -1.33
C LYS A 155 17.25 -2.78 -0.19
N TYR A 156 16.83 -3.01 1.04
CA TYR A 156 17.62 -2.74 2.25
C TYR A 156 18.24 -4.01 2.87
N LYS A 157 18.38 -5.06 2.05
CA LYS A 157 19.04 -6.30 2.48
C LYS A 157 20.52 -6.08 2.82
N ARG A 158 21.09 -7.00 3.57
CA ARG A 158 22.55 -7.13 3.70
C ARG A 158 23.14 -7.85 2.49
N GLU A 159 24.43 -7.69 2.28
CA GLU A 159 25.12 -8.37 1.17
C GLU A 159 25.11 -9.89 1.30
N ASN A 160 25.23 -10.40 2.53
CA ASN A 160 25.32 -11.84 2.80
C ASN A 160 24.07 -12.32 3.55
N GLU A 161 23.63 -13.56 3.22
CA GLU A 161 22.57 -14.29 3.92
C GLU A 161 21.25 -13.52 4.07
N ALA A 162 20.89 -12.75 3.04
CA ALA A 162 19.64 -12.01 3.04
C ALA A 162 18.44 -12.96 3.19
N LYS A 163 17.56 -12.68 4.17
CA LYS A 163 16.42 -13.53 4.50
C LYS A 163 15.19 -12.67 4.81
N ILE A 164 14.05 -13.13 4.33
CA ILE A 164 12.73 -12.62 4.70
C ILE A 164 11.87 -13.76 5.28
N THR A 165 11.21 -13.50 6.39
CA THR A 165 10.38 -14.48 7.09
C THR A 165 8.97 -13.91 7.25
N PHE A 166 7.98 -14.74 6.94
CA PHE A 166 6.55 -14.45 7.15
C PHE A 166 6.02 -15.33 8.25
N SER A 167 5.45 -14.73 9.28
CA SER A 167 4.84 -15.44 10.42
C SER A 167 3.50 -14.85 10.81
N ILE A 168 2.66 -15.64 11.47
CA ILE A 168 1.37 -15.22 11.98
C ILE A 168 1.35 -15.34 13.50
N GLU A 169 0.90 -14.28 14.15
CA GLU A 169 0.50 -14.29 15.55
C GLU A 169 -1.01 -14.10 15.65
N THR A 170 -1.66 -14.98 16.41
CA THR A 170 -3.10 -14.88 16.70
C THR A 170 -3.27 -14.33 18.10
N GLN A 171 -3.94 -13.20 18.23
CA GLN A 171 -4.24 -12.54 19.49
C GLN A 171 -5.76 -12.42 19.65
N ASN A 172 -6.22 -12.08 20.87
CA ASN A 172 -7.66 -11.91 21.15
C ASN A 172 -8.34 -10.84 20.27
N ALA A 173 -7.57 -9.90 19.71
CA ALA A 173 -8.03 -8.78 18.87
C ALA A 173 -7.97 -9.06 17.36
N GLY A 174 -7.49 -10.24 16.94
CA GLY A 174 -7.34 -10.58 15.52
C GLY A 174 -6.05 -11.32 15.18
N LYS A 175 -5.66 -11.31 13.91
CA LYS A 175 -4.45 -11.95 13.42
C LYS A 175 -3.44 -10.90 12.99
N SER A 176 -2.17 -11.07 13.35
CA SER A 176 -1.06 -10.22 12.96
C SER A 176 -0.14 -10.98 12.00
N LEU A 177 0.03 -10.47 10.78
CA LEU A 177 1.06 -10.91 9.86
C LEU A 177 2.33 -10.13 10.18
N ILE A 178 3.39 -10.83 10.51
CA ILE A 178 4.73 -10.28 10.77
C ILE A 178 5.61 -10.61 9.56
N ILE A 179 6.14 -9.57 8.92
CA ILE A 179 7.10 -9.67 7.84
C ILE A 179 8.42 -9.17 8.37
N ARG A 180 9.39 -10.07 8.54
CA ARG A 180 10.70 -9.79 9.14
C ARG A 180 11.79 -10.00 8.10
N ASP A 181 12.68 -9.03 7.97
CA ASP A 181 13.93 -9.19 7.23
C ASP A 181 15.14 -8.98 8.15
N ASN A 182 16.25 -9.61 7.79
CA ASN A 182 17.54 -9.45 8.46
C ASN A 182 18.41 -8.38 7.80
N GLY A 183 17.81 -7.32 7.26
CA GLY A 183 18.47 -6.26 6.53
C GLY A 183 19.29 -5.31 7.41
N ILE A 184 19.60 -4.13 6.85
CA ILE A 184 20.43 -3.10 7.53
C ILE A 184 19.71 -2.41 8.69
N GLY A 185 18.41 -2.65 8.87
CA GLY A 185 17.63 -2.03 9.93
C GLY A 185 17.41 -0.51 9.74
N ILE A 186 16.72 0.10 10.71
CA ILE A 186 16.30 1.49 10.69
C ILE A 186 16.68 2.15 12.03
N LEU A 187 17.25 3.34 11.98
CA LEU A 187 17.56 4.13 13.17
C LEU A 187 16.29 4.37 14.01
N GLU A 188 16.40 4.26 15.33
CA GLU A 188 15.26 4.40 16.24
C GLU A 188 14.52 5.72 16.06
N GLU A 189 15.25 6.82 15.87
CA GLU A 189 14.70 8.15 15.63
C GLU A 189 13.95 8.28 14.31
N GLU A 190 14.27 7.44 13.32
CA GLU A 190 13.63 7.40 12.00
C GLU A 190 12.37 6.53 11.98
N GLN A 191 12.25 5.53 12.85
CA GLN A 191 11.14 4.57 12.83
C GLN A 191 9.76 5.22 12.93
N LYS A 192 9.63 6.32 13.67
CA LYS A 192 8.37 7.06 13.80
C LYS A 192 7.96 7.78 12.51
N ARG A 193 8.92 8.00 11.60
CA ARG A 193 8.75 8.80 10.39
C ARG A 193 8.72 7.98 9.10
N VAL A 194 8.96 6.66 9.16
CA VAL A 194 9.02 5.81 7.96
C VAL A 194 7.73 5.81 7.15
N PHE A 195 6.61 6.16 7.78
CA PHE A 195 5.30 6.29 7.15
C PHE A 195 4.96 7.72 6.71
N ASP A 196 5.84 8.71 6.93
CA ASP A 196 5.63 10.08 6.48
C ASP A 196 5.80 10.18 4.95
N LYS A 197 4.98 11.02 4.31
CA LYS A 197 5.04 11.24 2.87
C LYS A 197 6.39 11.78 2.42
N GLY A 198 7.06 11.07 1.52
CA GLY A 198 8.34 11.47 0.96
C GLY A 198 9.54 11.24 1.89
N PHE A 199 9.36 10.55 3.02
CA PHE A 199 10.46 10.23 3.91
C PHE A 199 11.30 9.08 3.35
N THR A 200 12.61 9.27 3.26
CA THR A 200 13.55 8.29 2.70
C THR A 200 14.61 7.82 3.68
N GLY A 201 14.69 8.42 4.86
CA GLY A 201 15.70 8.11 5.88
C GLY A 201 17.15 8.32 5.42
N THR A 202 18.09 8.05 6.31
CA THR A 202 19.53 8.11 6.02
C THR A 202 19.93 7.03 5.01
N ASN A 203 19.36 5.83 5.14
CA ASN A 203 19.62 4.70 4.25
C ASN A 203 19.11 4.96 2.82
N GLY A 204 17.98 5.62 2.66
CA GLY A 204 17.40 5.92 1.35
C GLY A 204 18.10 7.03 0.58
N ARG A 205 18.94 7.84 1.22
CA ARG A 205 19.77 8.87 0.57
C ARG A 205 21.07 8.30 0.01
N ASN A 206 21.58 7.24 0.64
CA ASN A 206 22.85 6.61 0.29
C ASN A 206 22.71 5.47 -0.73
N HIS A 207 21.51 4.89 -0.88
CA HIS A 207 21.16 3.86 -1.86
C HIS A 207 20.33 4.46 -3.01
N GLU A 208 19.94 3.66 -4.00
CA GLU A 208 19.09 4.07 -5.14
C GLU A 208 17.94 5.00 -4.68
N LYS A 209 17.76 6.14 -5.38
CA LYS A 209 16.76 7.18 -5.06
C LYS A 209 15.39 6.55 -4.76
N SER A 210 14.96 6.60 -3.51
CA SER A 210 13.61 6.22 -3.11
C SER A 210 12.68 7.43 -3.16
N THR A 211 11.45 7.22 -3.55
CA THR A 211 10.41 8.28 -3.58
C THR A 211 9.84 8.59 -2.20
N GLY A 212 10.01 7.67 -1.21
CA GLY A 212 9.36 7.75 0.10
C GLY A 212 7.83 7.65 0.05
N ILE A 213 7.27 7.12 -1.04
CA ILE A 213 5.81 7.00 -1.23
C ILE A 213 5.30 5.62 -0.82
N GLY A 214 6.10 4.55 -0.96
CA GLY A 214 5.67 3.17 -0.74
C GLY A 214 5.08 2.92 0.66
N LEU A 215 5.86 3.11 1.72
CA LEU A 215 5.38 2.89 3.10
C LEU A 215 4.30 3.90 3.53
N TYR A 216 4.39 5.15 3.08
CA TYR A 216 3.32 6.13 3.27
C TYR A 216 2.00 5.62 2.70
N LEU A 217 2.02 5.07 1.50
CA LEU A 217 0.83 4.52 0.85
C LEU A 217 0.34 3.28 1.58
N CYS A 218 1.24 2.38 2.02
CA CYS A 218 0.87 1.25 2.87
C CYS A 218 0.10 1.70 4.12
N LYS A 219 0.59 2.73 4.82
CA LYS A 219 -0.09 3.27 6.01
C LYS A 219 -1.49 3.78 5.67
N ARG A 220 -1.62 4.58 4.60
CA ARG A 220 -2.92 5.11 4.14
C ARG A 220 -3.91 4.00 3.81
N LEU A 221 -3.46 2.96 3.10
CA LEU A 221 -4.31 1.83 2.71
C LEU A 221 -4.72 1.00 3.94
N CYS A 222 -3.78 0.74 4.84
CA CYS A 222 -4.07 0.07 6.10
C CYS A 222 -5.12 0.81 6.92
N ASP A 223 -4.98 2.14 7.09
CA ASP A 223 -5.95 2.95 7.83
C ASP A 223 -7.36 2.86 7.23
N LYS A 224 -7.47 2.79 5.91
CA LYS A 224 -8.74 2.67 5.20
C LYS A 224 -9.37 1.28 5.26
N LEU A 225 -8.54 0.24 5.30
CA LEU A 225 -8.99 -1.15 5.43
C LEU A 225 -9.20 -1.56 6.90
N GLY A 226 -8.96 -0.66 7.86
CA GLY A 226 -8.99 -0.99 9.29
C GLY A 226 -7.87 -1.91 9.74
N ILE A 227 -6.76 -1.98 8.98
CA ILE A 227 -5.60 -2.81 9.29
C ILE A 227 -4.62 -1.98 10.12
N GLY A 228 -4.19 -2.49 11.27
CA GLY A 228 -3.07 -1.89 12.00
C GLY A 228 -1.76 -2.12 11.26
N ILE A 229 -0.90 -1.11 11.16
CA ILE A 229 0.46 -1.26 10.65
C ILE A 229 1.45 -0.61 11.61
N CYS A 230 2.47 -1.34 11.99
CA CYS A 230 3.59 -0.80 12.76
C CYS A 230 4.92 -1.40 12.28
N ILE A 231 6.01 -0.75 12.66
CA ILE A 231 7.37 -1.18 12.36
C ILE A 231 8.18 -1.28 13.64
N ARG A 232 9.01 -2.29 13.74
CA ARG A 232 10.05 -2.46 14.77
C ARG A 232 11.34 -2.78 14.06
N SER A 233 12.42 -2.13 14.42
CA SER A 233 13.70 -2.39 13.78
C SER A 233 14.85 -2.18 14.74
N VAL A 234 15.88 -2.98 14.55
CA VAL A 234 17.18 -2.86 15.21
C VAL A 234 18.22 -2.60 14.13
N LEU A 235 18.89 -1.46 14.23
CA LEU A 235 19.90 -1.04 13.27
C LEU A 235 20.96 -2.15 13.08
N MET A 236 21.33 -2.45 11.84
CA MET A 236 22.27 -3.49 11.45
C MET A 236 21.88 -4.90 11.92
N HIS A 237 20.59 -5.13 12.22
CA HIS A 237 20.13 -6.43 12.67
C HIS A 237 18.88 -6.94 11.94
N GLU A 238 17.75 -6.25 12.09
CA GLU A 238 16.48 -6.69 11.50
C GLU A 238 15.47 -5.55 11.37
N THR A 239 14.47 -5.78 10.51
CA THR A 239 13.27 -4.96 10.44
C THR A 239 12.05 -5.87 10.42
N GLU A 240 11.07 -5.57 11.27
CA GLU A 240 9.76 -6.20 11.32
C GLU A 240 8.68 -5.20 10.92
N VAL A 241 7.87 -5.55 9.94
CA VAL A 241 6.61 -4.84 9.66
C VAL A 241 5.46 -5.74 10.09
N ILE A 242 4.59 -5.23 10.94
CA ILE A 242 3.48 -5.96 11.55
C ILE A 242 2.16 -5.40 11.00
N LEU A 243 1.38 -6.25 10.34
CA LEU A 243 0.05 -5.93 9.82
C LEU A 243 -0.99 -6.65 10.69
N THR A 244 -1.78 -5.90 11.46
CA THR A 244 -2.80 -6.44 12.36
C THR A 244 -4.18 -6.34 11.74
N PHE A 245 -4.78 -7.48 11.42
CA PHE A 245 -6.12 -7.62 10.87
C PHE A 245 -7.11 -7.80 12.00
N PRO A 246 -8.12 -6.92 12.15
CA PRO A 246 -9.13 -7.05 13.21
C PRO A 246 -10.00 -8.29 13.00
N ASP A 247 -10.47 -8.88 14.09
CA ASP A 247 -11.47 -9.94 14.05
C ASP A 247 -12.88 -9.31 13.97
N ILE A 248 -13.32 -9.03 12.74
CA ILE A 248 -14.60 -8.36 12.47
C ILE A 248 -15.80 -9.14 13.03
N ALA A 249 -15.65 -10.44 13.28
CA ALA A 249 -16.71 -11.25 13.87
C ALA A 249 -17.03 -10.85 15.33
N LYS A 250 -16.08 -10.22 16.05
CA LYS A 250 -16.29 -9.76 17.43
C LYS A 250 -16.79 -8.33 17.52
N ASP A 251 -16.41 -7.48 16.56
CA ASP A 251 -16.70 -6.03 16.61
C ASP A 251 -18.03 -5.65 15.93
N MET A 252 -18.61 -6.55 15.13
CA MET A 252 -19.92 -6.35 14.47
C MET A 252 -20.79 -7.62 14.55
N PRO A 253 -21.42 -7.90 15.68
CA PRO A 253 -22.25 -9.11 15.85
C PRO A 253 -23.48 -9.16 14.93
N TYR A 254 -23.80 -8.08 14.23
CA TYR A 254 -24.94 -8.00 13.28
C TYR A 254 -24.61 -8.47 11.87
N LEU A 255 -23.33 -8.63 11.48
CA LEU A 255 -22.92 -9.11 10.15
C LEU A 255 -22.69 -10.63 10.07
N SER A 256 -22.81 -11.35 11.19
CA SER A 256 -22.68 -12.81 11.22
C SER A 256 -23.95 -13.56 10.74
N LYS A 257 -24.95 -12.84 10.24
CA LYS A 257 -26.27 -13.41 9.81
C LYS A 257 -26.64 -13.08 8.36
N LEU A 258 -25.67 -12.71 7.52
CA LEU A 258 -25.88 -12.54 6.07
C LEU A 258 -25.11 -13.61 5.28
#